data_f538c46b6e204fc187b84af323f41fb7
#
_entry.id   f538c46b6e204fc187b84af323f41fb7
#
_cell.length_a   1.000
_cell.length_b   1.000
_cell.length_c   1.000
_cell.angle_alpha   90.00
_cell.angle_beta   90.00
_cell.angle_gamma   90.00
#
_symmetry.space_group_name_H-M   'P 1'
#
loop_
_entity.id
_entity.type
_entity.pdbx_description
1 polymer ?
#
loop_
_entity_poly.entity_id
_entity_poly.type
_entity_poly.pdbx_seq_one_letter_code
_entity_poly.pdbx_strand_id
1 'polypeptide(L)'
;HATIRRQRQMCIRDREIARAAKMEDISAIAWKLGIGDDELMPMGTGKAKITWEALKSRLTKPQGSLILVTSVNPTPFGEGKTVTTIGLTQALNRIGKRATCVIREPSMGPVFGIKGGAAGGGMSQVLPMEDINLHFTGDLHAVTSAHNLLSSMIDNHLKHGNQQNIDSTRIIWPRVVDLNDRGMRNVTVGLGGPANGVVREDRFDITAASEVMAILVLASDYADLRRRLGEIVIGQRTDGTPVKAEDIEAAGAMSLLLRDAFLPNIVQTIEGDPSFIHGGPFANIAHGNSSIIADKLALGAADFVVTEAGFGSDMGAEKFMHIKAANSGKSPDCVVMNVTVRSMKLHGGAFGDRASRRPSKEEIEKEDVAAVKAGAESNLDRHIRNMAEFGMPVVVSVNRFASDTDAELNCIIECARASGASEVCLTEVHAKGGHGGAALAKAVVSACQDHIAAGRPFTPLFNNDTPIEEKALRVATRIYGADGINIHAKADRQLQQIKSWGYGNLPVCMAKTQYSFSHDANLLGAPSGFEVPIREFRLNSGCLLYTSDAADEWLRV
;
A
#
# COMPACT_ATOMS: atom_id res chain seq x y z
N HIS A 1 6.72 18.90 22.20
CA HIS A 1 8.01 18.31 22.65
C HIS A 1 7.86 16.98 23.41
N ALA A 2 6.87 16.80 24.28
CA ALA A 2 6.65 15.53 25.02
C ALA A 2 6.20 14.39 24.09
N THR A 3 5.36 14.68 23.10
CA THR A 3 4.85 13.69 22.13
C THR A 3 5.95 13.19 21.19
N ILE A 4 6.85 14.08 20.75
CA ILE A 4 8.03 13.73 19.95
C ILE A 4 9.01 12.88 20.75
N ARG A 5 9.19 13.15 22.07
CA ARG A 5 10.01 12.31 22.95
C ARG A 5 9.44 10.89 23.11
N ARG A 6 8.12 10.70 23.20
CA ARG A 6 7.49 9.37 23.36
C ARG A 6 7.53 8.54 22.07
N GLN A 7 7.32 9.16 20.91
CA GLN A 7 7.53 8.48 19.62
C GLN A 7 9.00 8.06 19.43
N ARG A 8 9.95 8.93 19.82
CA ARG A 8 11.38 8.57 19.86
C ARG A 8 11.67 7.40 20.83
N GLN A 9 10.95 7.31 21.95
CA GLN A 9 11.15 6.20 22.91
C GLN A 9 10.64 4.86 22.35
N MET A 10 9.50 4.80 21.64
CA MET A 10 9.04 3.57 20.97
C MET A 10 10.00 3.16 19.85
N CYS A 11 10.40 4.08 18.97
CA CYS A 11 11.42 3.81 17.95
C CYS A 11 12.77 3.38 18.53
N ILE A 12 13.17 3.94 19.67
CA ILE A 12 14.42 3.55 20.37
C ILE A 12 14.28 2.12 20.90
N ARG A 13 13.17 1.75 21.54
CA ARG A 13 12.93 0.41 22.06
C ARG A 13 12.86 -0.63 20.95
N ASP A 14 12.15 -0.37 19.85
CA ASP A 14 12.07 -1.30 18.72
C ASP A 14 13.45 -1.52 18.09
N ARG A 15 14.25 -0.45 17.98
CA ARG A 15 15.64 -0.54 17.51
C ARG A 15 16.55 -1.32 18.47
N GLU A 16 16.38 -1.14 19.79
CA GLU A 16 17.13 -1.90 20.78
C GLU A 16 16.79 -3.40 20.69
N ILE A 17 15.50 -3.75 20.52
CA ILE A 17 15.05 -5.13 20.31
C ILE A 17 15.67 -5.69 19.02
N ALA A 18 15.60 -4.94 17.91
CA ALA A 18 16.17 -5.36 16.63
C ALA A 18 17.69 -5.59 16.70
N ARG A 19 18.43 -4.70 17.37
CA ARG A 19 19.90 -4.82 17.54
C ARG A 19 20.30 -5.95 18.49
N ALA A 20 19.48 -6.30 19.46
CA ALA A 20 19.70 -7.41 20.36
C ALA A 20 19.41 -8.78 19.72
N ALA A 21 18.64 -8.78 18.62
CA ALA A 21 18.29 -10.01 17.92
C ALA A 21 19.50 -10.62 17.19
N LYS A 22 19.61 -11.95 17.28
CA LYS A 22 20.64 -12.70 16.55
C LYS A 22 20.08 -13.08 15.17
N MET A 23 20.58 -12.42 14.12
CA MET A 23 20.24 -12.79 12.74
C MET A 23 20.93 -14.07 12.32
N GLU A 24 20.20 -14.90 11.58
CA GLU A 24 20.76 -16.02 10.80
C GLU A 24 21.33 -15.50 9.47
N ASP A 25 22.19 -16.29 8.85
CA ASP A 25 22.64 -16.00 7.49
C ASP A 25 21.46 -16.05 6.51
N ILE A 26 21.44 -15.12 5.54
CA ILE A 26 20.29 -15.00 4.61
C ILE A 26 20.13 -16.25 3.74
N SER A 27 21.19 -16.97 3.43
CA SER A 27 21.11 -18.25 2.73
C SER A 27 20.36 -19.30 3.55
N ALA A 28 20.65 -19.39 4.85
CA ALA A 28 19.93 -20.31 5.74
C ALA A 28 18.43 -19.97 5.83
N ILE A 29 18.08 -18.68 5.83
CA ILE A 29 16.70 -18.21 5.78
C ILE A 29 16.02 -18.59 4.45
N ALA A 30 16.69 -18.37 3.33
CA ALA A 30 16.17 -18.69 2.00
C ALA A 30 15.92 -20.21 1.83
N TRP A 31 16.79 -21.04 2.36
CA TRP A 31 16.64 -22.49 2.37
C TRP A 31 15.35 -22.97 3.04
N LYS A 32 14.80 -22.24 4.02
CA LYS A 32 13.49 -22.56 4.64
C LYS A 32 12.32 -22.52 3.63
N LEU A 33 12.51 -21.80 2.52
CA LEU A 33 11.57 -21.74 1.38
C LEU A 33 12.03 -22.57 0.16
N GLY A 34 13.09 -23.35 0.30
CA GLY A 34 13.68 -24.11 -0.80
C GLY A 34 14.31 -23.23 -1.88
N ILE A 35 14.85 -22.07 -1.50
CA ILE A 35 15.62 -21.17 -2.36
C ILE A 35 17.11 -21.44 -2.10
N GLY A 36 17.83 -21.88 -3.14
CA GLY A 36 19.26 -22.23 -3.06
C GLY A 36 20.17 -21.01 -3.17
N ASP A 37 21.46 -21.21 -2.85
CA ASP A 37 22.45 -20.12 -2.85
C ASP A 37 22.69 -19.54 -4.26
N ASP A 38 22.58 -20.34 -5.30
CA ASP A 38 22.66 -19.94 -6.71
C ASP A 38 21.45 -19.14 -7.19
N GLU A 39 20.37 -19.16 -6.42
CA GLU A 39 19.15 -18.39 -6.67
C GLU A 39 19.14 -17.02 -5.94
N LEU A 40 20.22 -16.69 -5.22
CA LEU A 40 20.38 -15.47 -4.46
C LEU A 40 21.42 -14.52 -5.06
N MET A 41 21.17 -13.24 -4.91
CA MET A 41 22.15 -12.16 -5.12
C MET A 41 22.41 -11.50 -3.75
N PRO A 42 23.41 -11.92 -2.99
CA PRO A 42 23.66 -11.41 -1.64
C PRO A 42 23.93 -9.91 -1.61
N MET A 43 23.29 -9.22 -0.69
CA MET A 43 23.46 -7.79 -0.41
C MET A 43 23.99 -7.58 1.02
N GLY A 44 24.95 -8.39 1.43
CA GLY A 44 25.43 -8.55 2.80
C GLY A 44 24.90 -9.85 3.42
N THR A 45 25.16 -10.07 4.71
CA THR A 45 24.82 -11.33 5.40
C THR A 45 23.32 -11.45 5.76
N GLY A 46 22.61 -10.33 5.89
CA GLY A 46 21.23 -10.30 6.39
C GLY A 46 20.17 -10.02 5.34
N LYS A 47 20.53 -9.84 4.07
CA LYS A 47 19.61 -9.54 2.97
C LYS A 47 20.16 -10.01 1.62
N ALA A 48 19.27 -10.36 0.70
CA ALA A 48 19.60 -10.71 -0.67
C ALA A 48 18.47 -10.35 -1.62
N LYS A 49 18.76 -10.25 -2.91
CA LYS A 49 17.74 -10.26 -3.96
C LYS A 49 17.56 -11.68 -4.48
N ILE A 50 16.35 -11.97 -4.93
CA ILE A 50 16.02 -13.24 -5.59
C ILE A 50 16.32 -13.11 -7.08
N THR A 51 17.06 -14.08 -7.66
CA THR A 51 17.36 -14.07 -9.09
C THR A 51 16.11 -14.23 -9.94
N TRP A 52 16.19 -13.79 -11.20
CA TRP A 52 15.07 -13.95 -12.14
C TRP A 52 14.76 -15.43 -12.43
N GLU A 53 15.75 -16.28 -12.46
CA GLU A 53 15.64 -17.72 -12.66
C GLU A 53 14.86 -18.37 -11.51
N ALA A 54 15.19 -17.98 -10.28
CA ALA A 54 14.49 -18.44 -9.08
C ALA A 54 13.01 -18.02 -9.09
N LEU A 55 12.72 -16.79 -9.48
CA LEU A 55 11.35 -16.30 -9.66
C LEU A 55 10.60 -17.16 -10.68
N LYS A 56 11.16 -17.32 -11.90
CA LYS A 56 10.54 -18.10 -12.99
C LYS A 56 10.25 -19.54 -12.58
N SER A 57 11.16 -20.19 -11.88
CA SER A 57 10.99 -21.58 -11.45
C SER A 57 9.81 -21.78 -10.51
N ARG A 58 9.41 -20.73 -9.76
CA ARG A 58 8.30 -20.77 -8.78
C ARG A 58 6.96 -20.38 -9.37
N LEU A 59 6.93 -19.66 -10.49
CA LEU A 59 5.68 -19.31 -11.17
C LEU A 59 4.90 -20.56 -11.68
N THR A 60 5.58 -21.68 -11.89
CA THR A 60 5.00 -22.94 -12.36
C THR A 60 4.64 -23.91 -11.25
N LYS A 61 4.99 -23.61 -10.00
CA LYS A 61 4.67 -24.47 -8.84
C LYS A 61 3.23 -24.27 -8.36
N PRO A 62 2.66 -25.28 -7.67
CA PRO A 62 1.40 -25.10 -6.96
C PRO A 62 1.48 -23.89 -6.03
N GLN A 63 0.45 -23.07 -6.03
CA GLN A 63 0.42 -21.85 -5.25
C GLN A 63 -0.20 -22.09 -3.87
N GLY A 64 0.42 -21.51 -2.83
CA GLY A 64 -0.12 -21.45 -1.49
C GLY A 64 -1.32 -20.52 -1.35
N SER A 65 -1.86 -20.42 -0.14
CA SER A 65 -2.95 -19.52 0.21
C SER A 65 -2.45 -18.10 0.43
N LEU A 66 -3.16 -17.13 -0.16
CA LEU A 66 -2.88 -15.71 -0.01
C LEU A 66 -3.77 -15.07 1.07
N ILE A 67 -3.16 -14.44 2.05
CA ILE A 67 -3.84 -13.77 3.17
C ILE A 67 -3.59 -12.27 3.06
N LEU A 68 -4.67 -11.48 3.01
CA LEU A 68 -4.58 -10.03 2.96
C LEU A 68 -4.86 -9.41 4.33
N VAL A 69 -3.85 -8.76 4.92
CA VAL A 69 -4.01 -7.98 6.15
C VAL A 69 -4.40 -6.55 5.81
N THR A 70 -5.52 -6.13 6.35
CA THR A 70 -6.03 -4.75 6.24
C THR A 70 -6.47 -4.24 7.62
N SER A 71 -7.09 -3.07 7.70
CA SER A 71 -7.62 -2.54 8.95
C SER A 71 -8.89 -1.72 8.74
N VAL A 72 -9.50 -1.34 9.85
CA VAL A 72 -10.45 -0.23 9.92
C VAL A 72 -9.79 1.11 9.56
N ASN A 73 -10.55 2.20 9.40
CA ASN A 73 -9.97 3.52 9.22
C ASN A 73 -9.00 3.84 10.36
N PRO A 74 -7.75 4.26 10.05
CA PRO A 74 -6.70 4.37 11.05
C PRO A 74 -6.86 5.58 11.96
N THR A 75 -6.26 5.48 13.15
CA THR A 75 -5.97 6.63 14.01
C THR A 75 -4.64 7.27 13.62
N PRO A 76 -4.34 8.50 14.12
CA PRO A 76 -3.01 9.12 13.95
C PRO A 76 -1.84 8.31 14.55
N PHE A 77 -2.13 7.27 15.33
CA PHE A 77 -1.12 6.37 15.93
C PHE A 77 -0.85 5.12 15.10
N GLY A 78 -1.68 4.85 14.06
CA GLY A 78 -1.66 3.64 13.27
C GLY A 78 -2.28 2.41 13.99
N GLU A 79 -2.66 1.39 13.23
CA GLU A 79 -3.39 0.23 13.77
C GLU A 79 -2.53 -1.03 13.88
N GLY A 80 -1.25 -0.96 13.51
CA GLY A 80 -0.31 -2.07 13.64
C GLY A 80 -0.44 -3.16 12.57
N LYS A 81 -0.91 -2.83 11.36
CA LYS A 81 -1.03 -3.81 10.25
C LYS A 81 0.25 -4.58 9.96
N THR A 82 1.37 -3.88 9.75
CA THR A 82 2.67 -4.51 9.47
C THR A 82 3.12 -5.41 10.62
N VAL A 83 2.87 -4.98 11.86
CA VAL A 83 3.13 -5.79 13.07
C VAL A 83 2.26 -7.06 13.06
N THR A 84 0.98 -6.95 12.68
CA THR A 84 0.07 -8.10 12.56
C THR A 84 0.49 -9.01 11.40
N THR A 85 0.90 -8.46 10.26
CA THR A 85 1.38 -9.23 9.09
C THR A 85 2.60 -10.08 9.45
N ILE A 86 3.60 -9.48 10.08
CA ILE A 86 4.82 -10.16 10.51
C ILE A 86 4.50 -11.17 11.63
N GLY A 87 3.76 -10.74 12.66
CA GLY A 87 3.39 -11.60 13.79
C GLY A 87 2.51 -12.78 13.39
N LEU A 88 1.62 -12.63 12.43
CA LEU A 88 0.84 -13.74 11.86
C LEU A 88 1.75 -14.73 11.11
N THR A 89 2.71 -14.23 10.33
CA THR A 89 3.70 -15.07 9.65
C THR A 89 4.50 -15.90 10.65
N GLN A 90 5.02 -15.26 11.70
CA GLN A 90 5.70 -15.94 12.80
C GLN A 90 4.78 -16.98 13.47
N ALA A 91 3.52 -16.64 13.72
CA ALA A 91 2.56 -17.56 14.35
C ALA A 91 2.21 -18.76 13.46
N LEU A 92 2.07 -18.57 12.15
CA LEU A 92 1.85 -19.66 11.18
C LEU A 92 3.03 -20.63 11.18
N ASN A 93 4.28 -20.13 11.16
CA ASN A 93 5.47 -20.97 11.23
C ASN A 93 5.55 -21.74 12.58
N ARG A 94 5.20 -21.11 13.70
CA ARG A 94 5.16 -21.75 15.03
C ARG A 94 4.13 -22.88 15.14
N ILE A 95 3.02 -22.80 14.42
CA ILE A 95 2.04 -23.90 14.36
C ILE A 95 2.37 -24.96 13.29
N GLY A 96 3.60 -24.92 12.74
CA GLY A 96 4.11 -25.90 11.80
C GLY A 96 3.67 -25.72 10.34
N LYS A 97 3.23 -24.51 9.95
CA LYS A 97 2.94 -24.16 8.56
C LYS A 97 4.17 -23.50 7.93
N ARG A 98 4.41 -23.74 6.64
CA ARG A 98 5.44 -23.02 5.90
C ARG A 98 4.88 -21.71 5.40
N ALA A 99 5.20 -20.61 6.07
CA ALA A 99 4.65 -19.29 5.82
C ALA A 99 5.73 -18.23 5.59
N THR A 100 5.40 -17.24 4.77
CA THR A 100 6.22 -16.04 4.56
C THR A 100 5.32 -14.82 4.45
N CYS A 101 5.86 -13.62 4.68
CA CYS A 101 5.14 -12.39 4.36
C CYS A 101 5.77 -11.64 3.17
N VAL A 102 4.93 -10.86 2.52
CA VAL A 102 5.32 -9.94 1.43
C VAL A 102 4.87 -8.54 1.83
N ILE A 103 5.82 -7.68 2.16
CA ILE A 103 5.57 -6.32 2.64
C ILE A 103 6.20 -5.28 1.70
N ARG A 104 5.79 -4.02 1.88
CA ARG A 104 6.33 -2.90 1.10
C ARG A 104 7.65 -2.42 1.68
N GLU A 105 8.53 -1.94 0.79
CA GLU A 105 9.70 -1.16 1.17
C GLU A 105 9.26 0.23 1.66
N PRO A 106 9.75 0.73 2.81
CA PRO A 106 9.42 2.05 3.32
C PRO A 106 10.11 3.16 2.53
N SER A 107 9.38 4.23 2.22
CA SER A 107 9.94 5.49 1.72
C SER A 107 10.55 6.30 2.87
N MET A 108 11.68 6.97 2.64
CA MET A 108 12.38 7.78 3.66
C MET A 108 11.54 8.96 4.16
N GLY A 109 10.71 9.56 3.33
CA GLY A 109 9.83 10.65 3.76
C GLY A 109 8.97 10.28 4.98
N PRO A 110 8.14 9.21 4.94
CA PRO A 110 7.40 8.72 6.11
C PRO A 110 8.28 8.26 7.28
N VAL A 111 9.46 7.68 7.02
CA VAL A 111 10.38 7.22 8.08
C VAL A 111 10.86 8.39 8.93
N PHE A 112 11.23 9.50 8.32
CA PHE A 112 11.61 10.74 9.01
C PHE A 112 10.42 11.65 9.37
N GLY A 113 9.20 11.29 8.93
CA GLY A 113 7.96 12.01 9.17
C GLY A 113 7.17 11.49 10.37
N ILE A 114 5.84 11.43 10.22
CA ILE A 114 4.90 11.12 11.31
C ILE A 114 4.83 9.63 11.62
N LYS A 115 5.01 8.74 10.62
CA LYS A 115 4.75 7.30 10.76
C LYS A 115 5.89 6.48 11.34
N GLY A 116 7.14 6.95 11.26
CA GLY A 116 8.31 6.14 11.56
C GLY A 116 8.52 5.02 10.51
N GLY A 117 9.35 4.03 10.82
CA GLY A 117 9.71 2.95 9.90
C GLY A 117 8.59 1.92 9.67
N ALA A 118 8.71 1.15 8.59
CA ALA A 118 7.75 0.13 8.18
C ALA A 118 8.27 -1.32 8.37
N ALA A 119 9.28 -1.52 9.21
CA ALA A 119 9.86 -2.84 9.51
C ALA A 119 9.11 -3.62 10.62
N GLY A 120 7.91 -3.19 10.99
CA GLY A 120 7.17 -3.74 12.13
C GLY A 120 7.52 -3.06 13.45
N GLY A 121 7.33 -3.76 14.58
CA GLY A 121 7.63 -3.25 15.91
C GLY A 121 7.55 -4.34 16.99
N GLY A 122 8.18 -4.09 18.16
CA GLY A 122 8.23 -5.06 19.25
C GLY A 122 8.88 -6.38 18.82
N MET A 123 8.22 -7.48 19.14
CA MET A 123 8.63 -8.84 18.78
C MET A 123 8.15 -9.26 17.37
N SER A 124 7.51 -8.38 16.63
CA SER A 124 7.06 -8.61 15.24
C SER A 124 7.72 -7.61 14.30
N GLN A 125 9.00 -7.86 14.02
CA GLN A 125 9.84 -7.03 13.16
C GLN A 125 10.53 -7.86 12.09
N VAL A 126 10.87 -7.23 10.95
CA VAL A 126 11.81 -7.74 9.95
C VAL A 126 13.18 -7.10 10.11
N LEU A 127 14.23 -7.88 9.85
CA LEU A 127 15.63 -7.50 10.04
C LEU A 127 16.41 -7.63 8.71
N PRO A 128 17.40 -6.78 8.48
CA PRO A 128 17.96 -5.70 9.33
C PRO A 128 17.09 -4.42 9.29
N MET A 129 16.54 -4.00 10.43
CA MET A 129 15.57 -2.91 10.52
C MET A 129 16.09 -1.56 10.01
N GLU A 130 17.32 -1.21 10.35
CA GLU A 130 17.90 0.10 9.98
C GLU A 130 18.13 0.18 8.48
N ASP A 131 18.66 -0.87 7.84
CA ASP A 131 18.86 -0.92 6.39
C ASP A 131 17.52 -0.79 5.65
N ILE A 132 16.51 -1.57 6.08
CA ILE A 132 15.17 -1.57 5.47
C ILE A 132 14.54 -0.18 5.50
N ASN A 133 14.71 0.56 6.60
CA ASN A 133 14.11 1.88 6.77
C ASN A 133 14.89 3.04 6.12
N LEU A 134 16.11 2.80 5.64
CA LEU A 134 16.97 3.82 5.05
C LEU A 134 17.30 3.50 3.59
N HIS A 135 18.50 3.00 3.34
CA HIS A 135 18.97 2.62 2.00
C HIS A 135 19.05 1.09 1.89
N PHE A 136 17.91 0.46 1.67
CA PHE A 136 17.78 -1.00 1.77
C PHE A 136 18.67 -1.75 0.75
N THR A 137 18.24 -1.80 -0.50
CA THR A 137 18.96 -2.42 -1.61
C THR A 137 19.07 -1.51 -2.83
N GLY A 138 18.61 -0.28 -2.70
CA GLY A 138 18.66 0.75 -3.73
C GLY A 138 17.46 0.82 -4.66
N ASP A 139 16.37 0.08 -4.37
CA ASP A 139 15.19 0.01 -5.25
C ASP A 139 14.49 1.37 -5.38
N LEU A 140 14.29 2.09 -4.25
CA LEU A 140 13.73 3.44 -4.27
C LEU A 140 14.62 4.43 -5.02
N HIS A 141 15.95 4.31 -4.91
CA HIS A 141 16.89 5.11 -5.69
C HIS A 141 16.79 4.81 -7.18
N ALA A 142 16.68 3.54 -7.56
CA ALA A 142 16.50 3.14 -8.96
C ALA A 142 15.20 3.71 -9.56
N VAL A 143 14.10 3.66 -8.81
CA VAL A 143 12.81 4.27 -9.20
C VAL A 143 12.95 5.79 -9.37
N THR A 144 13.60 6.48 -8.41
CA THR A 144 13.88 7.92 -8.49
C THR A 144 14.69 8.25 -9.74
N SER A 145 15.73 7.45 -10.00
CA SER A 145 16.62 7.65 -11.16
C SER A 145 15.91 7.44 -12.49
N ALA A 146 15.12 6.36 -12.61
CA ALA A 146 14.35 6.08 -13.83
C ALA A 146 13.28 7.14 -14.10
N HIS A 147 12.59 7.60 -13.05
CA HIS A 147 11.59 8.66 -13.14
C HIS A 147 12.22 10.00 -13.59
N ASN A 148 13.31 10.43 -12.95
CA ASN A 148 13.98 11.68 -13.25
C ASN A 148 14.75 11.64 -14.57
N LEU A 149 15.18 10.45 -15.02
CA LEU A 149 15.73 10.29 -16.37
C LEU A 149 14.69 10.69 -17.42
N LEU A 150 13.45 10.21 -17.30
CA LEU A 150 12.37 10.59 -18.21
C LEU A 150 12.13 12.10 -18.17
N SER A 151 12.13 12.74 -17.00
CA SER A 151 12.01 14.21 -16.88
C SER A 151 13.14 14.93 -17.60
N SER A 152 14.39 14.44 -17.49
CA SER A 152 15.54 15.01 -18.19
C SER A 152 15.47 14.80 -19.70
N MET A 153 14.97 13.65 -20.15
CA MET A 153 14.79 13.37 -21.58
C MET A 153 13.71 14.26 -22.19
N ILE A 154 12.62 14.56 -21.48
CA ILE A 154 11.59 15.51 -21.91
C ILE A 154 12.21 16.90 -22.11
N ASP A 155 12.95 17.43 -21.12
CA ASP A 155 13.58 18.75 -21.22
C ASP A 155 14.62 18.80 -22.35
N ASN A 156 15.37 17.72 -22.53
CA ASN A 156 16.34 17.58 -23.60
C ASN A 156 15.66 17.55 -24.98
N HIS A 157 14.56 16.81 -25.12
CA HIS A 157 13.76 16.72 -26.33
C HIS A 157 13.20 18.11 -26.74
N LEU A 158 12.65 18.86 -25.78
CA LEU A 158 12.15 20.23 -26.02
C LEU A 158 13.25 21.16 -26.54
N LYS A 159 14.47 21.04 -25.98
CA LYS A 159 15.60 21.88 -26.35
C LYS A 159 16.16 21.53 -27.73
N HIS A 160 16.24 20.25 -28.09
CA HIS A 160 16.92 19.77 -29.30
C HIS A 160 15.97 19.48 -30.47
N GLY A 161 15.03 20.35 -30.69
CA GLY A 161 14.22 20.38 -31.90
C GLY A 161 12.78 19.91 -31.74
N ASN A 162 12.40 19.34 -30.57
CA ASN A 162 11.03 19.00 -30.24
C ASN A 162 10.27 18.25 -31.35
N GLN A 163 10.85 17.19 -31.90
CA GLN A 163 10.31 16.46 -33.06
C GLN A 163 8.90 15.92 -32.82
N GLN A 164 8.54 15.70 -31.54
CA GLN A 164 7.20 15.26 -31.16
C GLN A 164 6.20 16.40 -30.98
N ASN A 165 6.59 17.65 -31.25
CA ASN A 165 5.75 18.84 -31.07
C ASN A 165 5.10 18.93 -29.67
N ILE A 166 5.85 18.60 -28.63
CA ILE A 166 5.37 18.68 -27.25
C ILE A 166 5.05 20.14 -26.89
N ASP A 167 3.86 20.39 -26.40
CA ASP A 167 3.50 21.68 -25.81
C ASP A 167 4.13 21.79 -24.42
N SER A 168 5.10 22.66 -24.25
CA SER A 168 5.85 22.86 -23.00
C SER A 168 4.97 23.32 -21.83
N THR A 169 3.77 23.85 -22.11
CA THR A 169 2.78 24.25 -21.08
C THR A 169 1.83 23.12 -20.68
N ARG A 170 1.90 21.96 -21.35
CA ARG A 170 1.03 20.82 -21.14
C ARG A 170 1.80 19.54 -20.78
N ILE A 171 2.97 19.68 -20.21
CA ILE A 171 3.72 18.57 -19.64
C ILE A 171 3.06 18.20 -18.29
N ILE A 172 2.75 16.93 -18.12
CA ILE A 172 2.12 16.39 -16.90
C ILE A 172 3.09 15.56 -16.04
N TRP A 173 4.26 15.24 -16.56
CA TRP A 173 5.29 14.46 -15.91
C TRP A 173 6.15 15.32 -14.98
N PRO A 174 6.10 15.11 -13.64
CA PRO A 174 6.91 15.87 -12.68
C PRO A 174 8.31 15.27 -12.51
N ARG A 175 9.05 15.76 -11.54
CA ARG A 175 10.22 15.12 -10.93
C ARG A 175 9.84 14.43 -9.63
N VAL A 176 10.75 13.61 -9.09
CA VAL A 176 10.55 12.96 -7.79
C VAL A 176 11.80 13.06 -6.91
N VAL A 177 11.54 13.04 -5.59
CA VAL A 177 12.55 12.90 -4.54
C VAL A 177 11.96 12.06 -3.40
N ASP A 178 12.77 11.19 -2.77
CA ASP A 178 12.23 10.31 -1.71
C ASP A 178 12.23 10.98 -0.32
N LEU A 179 11.81 12.23 -0.26
CA LEU A 179 11.67 13.03 0.95
C LEU A 179 10.40 13.89 0.86
N ASN A 180 9.86 14.24 2.03
CA ASN A 180 8.78 15.22 2.13
C ASN A 180 9.38 16.64 2.09
N ASP A 181 9.48 17.23 0.90
CA ASP A 181 9.98 18.59 0.73
C ASP A 181 8.88 19.55 0.24
N ARG A 182 8.35 20.32 1.17
CA ARG A 182 7.29 21.29 0.89
C ARG A 182 7.75 22.43 -0.02
N GLY A 183 9.02 22.80 0.03
CA GLY A 183 9.60 23.86 -0.77
C GLY A 183 9.66 23.54 -2.27
N MET A 184 9.62 22.25 -2.62
CA MET A 184 9.75 21.77 -3.99
C MET A 184 8.43 21.42 -4.69
N ARG A 185 7.29 21.80 -4.09
CA ARG A 185 5.96 21.54 -4.66
C ARG A 185 5.68 22.32 -5.94
N ASN A 186 6.27 23.51 -6.06
CA ASN A 186 6.22 24.31 -7.25
C ASN A 186 7.61 24.93 -7.43
N VAL A 187 8.28 24.60 -8.52
CA VAL A 187 9.63 25.06 -8.87
C VAL A 187 9.64 25.55 -10.30
N THR A 188 10.58 26.40 -10.63
CA THR A 188 10.86 26.81 -12.00
C THR A 188 12.15 26.11 -12.46
N VAL A 189 12.08 25.39 -13.57
CA VAL A 189 13.23 24.73 -14.20
C VAL A 189 13.64 25.44 -15.49
N GLY A 190 14.85 25.16 -15.99
CA GLY A 190 15.36 25.72 -17.25
C GLY A 190 15.89 27.16 -17.14
N LEU A 191 16.06 27.71 -15.92
CA LEU A 191 16.65 29.03 -15.70
C LEU A 191 18.15 29.05 -16.10
N GLY A 192 18.69 30.24 -16.44
CA GLY A 192 20.10 30.43 -16.77
C GLY A 192 20.39 30.59 -18.26
N GLY A 193 19.37 30.85 -19.06
CA GLY A 193 19.47 31.17 -20.49
C GLY A 193 19.27 29.96 -21.40
N PRO A 194 19.38 30.19 -22.74
CA PRO A 194 19.00 29.18 -23.74
C PRO A 194 19.80 27.88 -23.69
N ALA A 195 20.97 27.91 -23.07
CA ALA A 195 21.78 26.70 -22.86
C ALA A 195 21.09 25.66 -21.95
N ASN A 196 20.24 26.11 -21.03
CA ASN A 196 19.60 25.27 -20.03
C ASN A 196 18.20 24.76 -20.41
N GLY A 197 17.73 25.07 -21.62
CA GLY A 197 16.46 24.58 -22.15
C GLY A 197 15.29 25.55 -22.03
N VAL A 198 14.08 25.05 -21.98
CA VAL A 198 12.83 25.82 -21.92
C VAL A 198 12.46 26.10 -20.47
N VAL A 199 12.24 27.38 -20.13
CA VAL A 199 11.77 27.76 -18.79
C VAL A 199 10.31 27.34 -18.62
N ARG A 200 10.02 26.54 -17.60
CA ARG A 200 8.67 26.08 -17.28
C ARG A 200 8.49 25.83 -15.79
N GLU A 201 7.24 25.78 -15.37
CA GLU A 201 6.90 25.25 -14.04
C GLU A 201 7.08 23.75 -13.97
N ASP A 202 7.49 23.26 -12.81
CA ASP A 202 7.63 21.86 -12.49
C ASP A 202 7.36 21.66 -10.98
N ARG A 203 7.38 20.41 -10.52
CA ARG A 203 7.26 20.06 -9.10
C ARG A 203 8.03 18.78 -8.81
N PHE A 204 8.26 18.50 -7.53
CA PHE A 204 8.78 17.23 -7.07
C PHE A 204 7.71 16.50 -6.25
N ASP A 205 7.28 15.36 -6.73
CA ASP A 205 6.44 14.42 -5.99
C ASP A 205 7.35 13.48 -5.17
N ILE A 206 6.81 12.76 -4.17
CA ILE A 206 7.61 11.77 -3.45
C ILE A 206 7.77 10.49 -4.30
N THR A 207 8.94 9.84 -4.25
CA THR A 207 9.25 8.66 -5.07
C THR A 207 8.22 7.54 -4.93
N ALA A 208 7.69 7.29 -3.73
CA ALA A 208 6.65 6.29 -3.51
C ALA A 208 5.30 6.62 -4.20
N ALA A 209 5.12 7.87 -4.66
CA ALA A 209 3.98 8.31 -5.47
C ALA A 209 4.25 8.24 -6.98
N SER A 210 5.46 7.87 -7.37
CA SER A 210 5.87 7.79 -8.76
C SER A 210 5.04 6.77 -9.54
N GLU A 211 4.68 7.13 -10.78
CA GLU A 211 4.10 6.20 -11.74
C GLU A 211 5.03 5.03 -12.03
N VAL A 212 6.36 5.26 -12.05
CA VAL A 212 7.37 4.21 -12.20
C VAL A 212 7.31 3.21 -11.04
N MET A 213 7.08 3.65 -9.80
CA MET A 213 6.88 2.76 -8.65
C MET A 213 5.64 1.88 -8.83
N ALA A 214 4.54 2.45 -9.29
CA ALA A 214 3.31 1.68 -9.54
C ALA A 214 3.48 0.67 -10.68
N ILE A 215 4.19 1.03 -11.74
CA ILE A 215 4.55 0.12 -12.85
C ILE A 215 5.43 -1.03 -12.35
N LEU A 216 6.49 -0.73 -11.59
CA LEU A 216 7.40 -1.73 -11.04
C LEU A 216 6.67 -2.84 -10.29
N VAL A 217 5.68 -2.47 -9.47
CA VAL A 217 4.97 -3.43 -8.61
C VAL A 217 3.81 -4.15 -9.31
N LEU A 218 3.32 -3.64 -10.44
CA LEU A 218 2.25 -4.26 -11.23
C LEU A 218 2.77 -5.09 -12.41
N ALA A 219 4.02 -4.88 -12.84
CA ALA A 219 4.59 -5.62 -13.95
C ALA A 219 4.77 -7.11 -13.63
N SER A 220 4.53 -7.96 -14.63
CA SER A 220 4.62 -9.42 -14.53
C SER A 220 6.00 -9.97 -14.88
N ASP A 221 6.75 -9.26 -15.70
CA ASP A 221 8.09 -9.59 -16.18
C ASP A 221 8.79 -8.35 -16.76
N TYR A 222 10.05 -8.50 -17.20
CA TYR A 222 10.82 -7.39 -17.77
C TYR A 222 10.23 -6.83 -19.08
N ALA A 223 9.58 -7.66 -19.89
CA ALA A 223 8.96 -7.22 -21.14
C ALA A 223 7.71 -6.37 -20.84
N ASP A 224 6.89 -6.80 -19.89
CA ASP A 224 5.73 -6.05 -19.41
C ASP A 224 6.17 -4.75 -18.70
N LEU A 225 7.24 -4.79 -17.91
CA LEU A 225 7.83 -3.59 -17.28
C LEU A 225 8.20 -2.56 -18.36
N ARG A 226 8.99 -2.95 -19.37
CA ARG A 226 9.40 -2.04 -20.44
C ARG A 226 8.20 -1.51 -21.24
N ARG A 227 7.25 -2.38 -21.59
CA ARG A 227 6.02 -1.98 -22.30
C ARG A 227 5.24 -0.93 -21.52
N ARG A 228 5.00 -1.16 -20.22
CA ARG A 228 4.27 -0.21 -19.36
C ARG A 228 5.01 1.12 -19.20
N LEU A 229 6.33 1.11 -19.08
CA LEU A 229 7.13 2.34 -19.06
C LEU A 229 6.99 3.13 -20.35
N GLY A 230 6.93 2.47 -21.50
CA GLY A 230 6.72 3.10 -22.80
C GLY A 230 5.35 3.76 -22.94
N GLU A 231 4.32 3.20 -22.30
CA GLU A 231 2.94 3.72 -22.33
C GLU A 231 2.69 4.92 -21.40
N ILE A 232 3.66 5.34 -20.58
CA ILE A 232 3.56 6.54 -19.74
C ILE A 232 3.26 7.76 -20.61
N VAL A 233 2.16 8.45 -20.31
CA VAL A 233 1.81 9.72 -20.98
C VAL A 233 2.54 10.86 -20.26
N ILE A 234 3.45 11.53 -21.00
CA ILE A 234 4.31 12.59 -20.44
C ILE A 234 3.74 14.00 -20.61
N GLY A 235 2.83 14.18 -21.55
CA GLY A 235 2.23 15.47 -21.89
C GLY A 235 1.40 15.38 -23.17
N GLN A 236 1.19 16.52 -23.80
CA GLN A 236 0.40 16.65 -25.03
C GLN A 236 1.22 17.32 -26.13
N ARG A 237 0.93 16.95 -27.36
CA ARG A 237 1.35 17.73 -28.55
C ARG A 237 0.54 19.01 -28.66
N THR A 238 0.99 19.93 -29.48
CA THR A 238 0.26 21.19 -29.75
C THR A 238 -1.13 21.00 -30.35
N ASP A 239 -1.40 19.84 -30.97
CA ASP A 239 -2.71 19.44 -31.48
C ASP A 239 -3.61 18.78 -30.41
N GLY A 240 -3.13 18.59 -29.17
CA GLY A 240 -3.85 18.01 -28.06
C GLY A 240 -3.77 16.48 -27.97
N THR A 241 -3.05 15.81 -28.87
CA THR A 241 -2.83 14.35 -28.79
C THR A 241 -1.79 14.02 -27.71
N PRO A 242 -1.86 12.83 -27.05
CA PRO A 242 -0.92 12.47 -26.01
C PRO A 242 0.47 12.17 -26.57
N VAL A 243 1.50 12.48 -25.79
CA VAL A 243 2.88 12.03 -26.03
C VAL A 243 3.24 11.01 -24.99
N LYS A 244 3.79 9.87 -25.41
CA LYS A 244 4.21 8.78 -24.55
C LYS A 244 5.74 8.77 -24.34
N ALA A 245 6.20 8.10 -23.29
CA ALA A 245 7.63 7.90 -23.05
C ALA A 245 8.33 7.14 -24.19
N GLU A 246 7.64 6.22 -24.87
CA GLU A 246 8.17 5.53 -26.05
C GLU A 246 8.35 6.46 -27.26
N ASP A 247 7.55 7.51 -27.41
CA ASP A 247 7.68 8.50 -28.49
C ASP A 247 9.02 9.26 -28.43
N ILE A 248 9.65 9.30 -27.26
CA ILE A 248 10.99 9.88 -27.05
C ILE A 248 12.04 8.82 -26.69
N GLU A 249 11.74 7.54 -26.94
CA GLU A 249 12.63 6.38 -26.77
C GLU A 249 13.17 6.19 -25.34
N ALA A 250 12.41 6.60 -24.30
CA ALA A 250 12.87 6.57 -22.91
C ALA A 250 12.77 5.18 -22.25
N ALA A 251 11.82 4.35 -22.67
CA ALA A 251 11.46 3.11 -21.95
C ALA A 251 12.63 2.12 -21.81
N GLY A 252 13.51 2.02 -22.80
CA GLY A 252 14.67 1.13 -22.73
C GLY A 252 15.66 1.52 -21.64
N ALA A 253 16.02 2.79 -21.57
CA ALA A 253 16.94 3.32 -20.57
C ALA A 253 16.35 3.26 -19.16
N MET A 254 15.04 3.59 -19.01
CA MET A 254 14.31 3.44 -17.74
C MET A 254 14.30 1.99 -17.26
N SER A 255 14.03 1.03 -18.14
CA SER A 255 14.02 -0.41 -17.81
C SER A 255 15.38 -0.89 -17.34
N LEU A 256 16.47 -0.39 -17.94
CA LEU A 256 17.83 -0.76 -17.55
C LEU A 256 18.16 -0.28 -16.14
N LEU A 257 17.74 0.94 -15.77
CA LEU A 257 17.90 1.47 -14.41
C LEU A 257 17.12 0.64 -13.37
N LEU A 258 16.00 0.04 -13.77
CA LEU A 258 15.13 -0.76 -12.90
C LEU A 258 15.48 -2.25 -12.87
N ARG A 259 16.50 -2.71 -13.60
CA ARG A 259 16.84 -4.13 -13.77
C ARG A 259 16.91 -4.87 -12.43
N ASP A 260 17.70 -4.37 -11.50
CA ASP A 260 17.89 -5.02 -10.20
C ASP A 260 16.77 -4.68 -9.21
N ALA A 261 16.20 -3.48 -9.31
CA ALA A 261 15.05 -3.07 -8.50
C ALA A 261 13.77 -3.87 -8.79
N PHE A 262 13.68 -4.52 -9.96
CA PHE A 262 12.56 -5.38 -10.32
C PHE A 262 12.60 -6.73 -9.59
N LEU A 263 13.73 -7.13 -9.01
CA LEU A 263 13.88 -8.38 -8.29
C LEU A 263 13.50 -8.22 -6.81
N PRO A 264 12.62 -9.09 -6.26
CA PRO A 264 12.23 -9.04 -4.86
C PRO A 264 13.42 -9.24 -3.90
N ASN A 265 13.35 -8.58 -2.75
CA ASN A 265 14.33 -8.72 -1.68
C ASN A 265 13.84 -9.75 -0.67
N ILE A 266 14.75 -10.60 -0.18
CA ILE A 266 14.50 -11.52 0.95
C ILE A 266 15.25 -11.02 2.19
N VAL A 267 14.57 -11.09 3.31
CA VAL A 267 15.05 -10.78 4.66
C VAL A 267 14.47 -11.78 5.65
N GLN A 268 14.63 -11.56 6.95
CA GLN A 268 14.10 -12.42 8.00
C GLN A 268 13.26 -11.65 9.02
N THR A 269 12.30 -12.33 9.64
CA THR A 269 11.68 -11.83 10.87
C THR A 269 12.67 -11.93 12.04
N ILE A 270 12.36 -11.27 13.14
CA ILE A 270 13.15 -11.39 14.38
C ILE A 270 13.17 -12.84 14.93
N GLU A 271 12.21 -13.67 14.54
CA GLU A 271 12.15 -15.10 14.91
C GLU A 271 12.83 -16.02 13.87
N GLY A 272 13.46 -15.44 12.83
CA GLY A 272 14.19 -16.18 11.80
C GLY A 272 13.30 -16.73 10.68
N ASP A 273 12.09 -16.24 10.50
CA ASP A 273 11.23 -16.63 9.38
C ASP A 273 11.57 -15.83 8.13
N PRO A 274 11.51 -16.43 6.93
CA PRO A 274 11.75 -15.72 5.68
C PRO A 274 10.64 -14.70 5.41
N SER A 275 11.03 -13.54 4.86
CA SER A 275 10.12 -12.46 4.50
C SER A 275 10.59 -11.78 3.23
N PHE A 276 9.66 -11.39 2.36
CA PHE A 276 9.98 -10.63 1.14
C PHE A 276 9.59 -9.17 1.31
N ILE A 277 10.44 -8.30 0.77
CA ILE A 277 10.19 -6.85 0.68
C ILE A 277 10.34 -6.42 -0.76
N HIS A 278 9.31 -5.81 -1.34
CA HIS A 278 9.41 -5.34 -2.72
C HIS A 278 8.42 -4.22 -3.04
N GLY A 279 8.97 -3.10 -3.56
CA GLY A 279 8.24 -1.91 -3.93
C GLY A 279 7.55 -1.22 -2.74
N GLY A 280 7.16 0.02 -2.91
CA GLY A 280 6.61 0.85 -1.84
C GLY A 280 5.55 1.87 -2.25
N PRO A 281 4.57 1.55 -3.14
CA PRO A 281 3.58 2.52 -3.58
C PRO A 281 2.64 2.91 -2.44
N PHE A 282 2.27 4.20 -2.38
CA PHE A 282 1.31 4.69 -1.39
C PHE A 282 -0.13 4.32 -1.75
N ALA A 283 -0.96 4.01 -0.73
CA ALA A 283 -2.33 3.58 -0.94
C ALA A 283 -3.33 4.72 -1.23
N ASN A 284 -2.96 5.97 -1.02
CA ASN A 284 -3.81 7.12 -1.35
C ASN A 284 -3.61 7.64 -2.78
N ILE A 285 -2.52 7.28 -3.43
CA ILE A 285 -2.18 7.75 -4.79
C ILE A 285 -1.79 6.63 -5.75
N ALA A 286 -1.68 5.40 -5.25
CA ALA A 286 -1.49 4.17 -6.01
C ALA A 286 -2.24 3.04 -5.32
N HIS A 287 -2.01 1.77 -5.68
CA HIS A 287 -2.74 0.65 -5.09
C HIS A 287 -2.29 0.26 -3.67
N GLY A 288 -1.13 0.75 -3.20
CA GLY A 288 -0.74 0.62 -1.79
C GLY A 288 -0.40 -0.78 -1.30
N ASN A 289 0.07 -1.66 -2.19
CA ASN A 289 0.44 -3.04 -1.90
C ASN A 289 1.85 -3.34 -2.43
N SER A 290 2.45 -4.44 -1.98
CA SER A 290 3.68 -4.99 -2.54
C SER A 290 3.48 -5.46 -4.00
N SER A 291 4.55 -5.93 -4.65
CA SER A 291 4.52 -6.30 -6.07
C SER A 291 3.80 -7.63 -6.35
N ILE A 292 3.28 -7.75 -7.57
CA ILE A 292 2.69 -8.98 -8.09
C ILE A 292 3.74 -10.09 -8.15
N ILE A 293 4.97 -9.78 -8.58
CA ILE A 293 6.02 -10.80 -8.72
C ILE A 293 6.50 -11.33 -7.37
N ALA A 294 6.55 -10.48 -6.32
CA ALA A 294 6.89 -10.93 -4.98
C ALA A 294 5.81 -11.84 -4.39
N ASP A 295 4.52 -11.53 -4.61
CA ASP A 295 3.43 -12.43 -4.20
C ASP A 295 3.52 -13.77 -4.93
N LYS A 296 3.72 -13.77 -6.26
CA LYS A 296 3.82 -15.01 -7.05
C LYS A 296 5.03 -15.86 -6.65
N LEU A 297 6.18 -15.22 -6.40
CA LEU A 297 7.36 -15.88 -5.86
C LEU A 297 7.05 -16.57 -4.53
N ALA A 298 6.46 -15.82 -3.60
CA ALA A 298 6.12 -16.30 -2.26
C ALA A 298 5.10 -17.44 -2.30
N LEU A 299 4.04 -17.31 -3.12
CA LEU A 299 3.00 -18.33 -3.32
C LEU A 299 3.57 -19.65 -3.89
N GLY A 300 4.58 -19.59 -4.75
CA GLY A 300 5.27 -20.77 -5.27
C GLY A 300 6.31 -21.35 -4.31
N ALA A 301 6.61 -20.69 -3.19
CA ALA A 301 7.63 -21.08 -2.23
C ALA A 301 7.07 -21.48 -0.85
N ALA A 302 5.88 -21.02 -0.47
CA ALA A 302 5.27 -21.23 0.84
C ALA A 302 3.82 -21.70 0.73
N ASP A 303 3.32 -22.35 1.80
CA ASP A 303 1.93 -22.82 1.88
C ASP A 303 0.98 -21.68 2.23
N PHE A 304 1.46 -20.67 2.96
CA PHE A 304 0.72 -19.46 3.33
C PHE A 304 1.57 -18.22 3.07
N VAL A 305 0.98 -17.24 2.40
CA VAL A 305 1.60 -15.95 2.10
C VAL A 305 0.76 -14.85 2.72
N VAL A 306 1.36 -14.07 3.61
CA VAL A 306 0.70 -12.95 4.29
C VAL A 306 1.17 -11.65 3.64
N THR A 307 0.26 -10.88 3.06
CA THR A 307 0.55 -9.56 2.50
C THR A 307 -0.33 -8.50 3.15
N GLU A 308 0.05 -7.23 3.01
CA GLU A 308 -0.69 -6.13 3.62
C GLU A 308 -1.22 -5.12 2.60
N ALA A 309 -2.30 -4.45 2.95
CA ALA A 309 -2.85 -3.31 2.22
C ALA A 309 -2.70 -2.02 3.04
N GLY A 310 -2.35 -0.92 2.37
CA GLY A 310 -2.17 0.38 3.02
C GLY A 310 -3.48 0.97 3.54
N PHE A 311 -3.45 1.63 4.69
CA PHE A 311 -4.60 2.27 5.34
C PHE A 311 -5.74 1.31 5.68
N GLY A 312 -7.00 1.76 5.58
CA GLY A 312 -8.19 0.96 5.82
C GLY A 312 -8.58 0.07 4.64
N SER A 313 -9.54 -0.84 4.86
CA SER A 313 -10.01 -1.74 3.81
C SER A 313 -10.73 -1.00 2.67
N ASP A 314 -11.27 0.16 2.97
CA ASP A 314 -11.90 1.08 2.01
C ASP A 314 -10.91 1.73 1.01
N MET A 315 -9.62 1.67 1.29
CA MET A 315 -8.57 2.21 0.43
C MET A 315 -7.64 1.10 -0.09
N GLY A 316 -6.76 0.58 0.75
CA GLY A 316 -5.73 -0.35 0.30
C GLY A 316 -6.27 -1.72 -0.10
N ALA A 317 -7.22 -2.29 0.66
CA ALA A 317 -7.80 -3.58 0.31
C ALA A 317 -8.75 -3.47 -0.90
N GLU A 318 -9.54 -2.42 -1.00
CA GLU A 318 -10.35 -2.12 -2.20
C GLU A 318 -9.47 -2.10 -3.45
N LYS A 319 -8.33 -1.38 -3.41
CA LYS A 319 -7.39 -1.30 -4.53
C LYS A 319 -6.65 -2.62 -4.79
N PHE A 320 -6.40 -3.40 -3.73
CA PHE A 320 -5.90 -4.76 -3.91
C PHE A 320 -6.87 -5.57 -4.77
N MET A 321 -8.16 -5.54 -4.45
CA MET A 321 -9.20 -6.30 -5.16
C MET A 321 -9.36 -5.84 -6.61
N HIS A 322 -9.47 -4.54 -6.87
CA HIS A 322 -9.79 -4.00 -8.19
C HIS A 322 -8.57 -3.73 -9.08
N ILE A 323 -7.37 -3.58 -8.51
CA ILE A 323 -6.17 -3.29 -9.29
C ILE A 323 -5.21 -4.49 -9.25
N LYS A 324 -4.72 -4.87 -8.06
CA LYS A 324 -3.68 -5.89 -7.97
C LYS A 324 -4.20 -7.28 -8.31
N ALA A 325 -5.33 -7.70 -7.75
CA ALA A 325 -5.95 -9.01 -8.03
C ALA A 325 -6.37 -9.12 -9.50
N ALA A 326 -6.94 -8.07 -10.08
CA ALA A 326 -7.30 -8.03 -11.50
C ALA A 326 -6.08 -8.18 -12.43
N ASN A 327 -4.91 -7.59 -12.08
CA ASN A 327 -3.68 -7.72 -12.87
C ASN A 327 -2.94 -9.03 -12.61
N SER A 328 -2.96 -9.56 -11.38
CA SER A 328 -2.23 -10.78 -11.02
C SER A 328 -2.97 -12.06 -11.34
N GLY A 329 -4.32 -11.99 -11.44
CA GLY A 329 -5.20 -13.16 -11.53
C GLY A 329 -5.35 -13.94 -10.22
N LYS A 330 -4.83 -13.41 -9.07
CA LYS A 330 -4.92 -14.05 -7.76
C LYS A 330 -5.61 -13.12 -6.75
N SER A 331 -6.76 -13.55 -6.24
CA SER A 331 -7.46 -12.96 -5.09
C SER A 331 -6.95 -13.55 -3.78
N PRO A 332 -7.17 -12.88 -2.63
CA PRO A 332 -6.92 -13.49 -1.33
C PRO A 332 -7.83 -14.70 -1.08
N ASP A 333 -7.36 -15.64 -0.26
CA ASP A 333 -8.17 -16.75 0.23
C ASP A 333 -8.78 -16.41 1.62
N CYS A 334 -8.22 -15.39 2.29
CA CYS A 334 -8.74 -14.85 3.56
C CYS A 334 -8.31 -13.39 3.73
N VAL A 335 -9.17 -12.58 4.34
CA VAL A 335 -8.86 -11.21 4.77
C VAL A 335 -8.74 -11.17 6.30
N VAL A 336 -7.63 -10.64 6.81
CA VAL A 336 -7.45 -10.32 8.22
C VAL A 336 -7.74 -8.84 8.44
N MET A 337 -8.80 -8.54 9.19
CA MET A 337 -9.22 -7.18 9.56
C MET A 337 -8.63 -6.80 10.92
N ASN A 338 -7.62 -5.95 10.92
CA ASN A 338 -6.99 -5.48 12.14
C ASN A 338 -7.76 -4.31 12.76
N VAL A 339 -8.06 -4.39 14.04
CA VAL A 339 -8.79 -3.38 14.80
C VAL A 339 -8.16 -3.18 16.18
N THR A 340 -8.27 -1.96 16.74
CA THR A 340 -7.82 -1.58 18.07
C THR A 340 -8.95 -0.93 18.88
N VAL A 341 -8.93 -1.05 20.19
CA VAL A 341 -9.88 -0.33 21.07
C VAL A 341 -9.85 1.17 20.79
N ARG A 342 -8.66 1.76 20.62
CA ARG A 342 -8.52 3.20 20.37
C ARG A 342 -9.11 3.63 19.02
N SER A 343 -9.07 2.79 17.97
CA SER A 343 -9.74 3.11 16.70
C SER A 343 -11.26 3.10 16.86
N MET A 344 -11.80 2.16 17.62
CA MET A 344 -13.24 2.14 17.92
C MET A 344 -13.68 3.32 18.78
N LYS A 345 -12.90 3.70 19.80
CA LYS A 345 -13.13 4.94 20.57
C LYS A 345 -13.17 6.18 19.68
N LEU A 346 -12.19 6.31 18.75
CA LEU A 346 -12.15 7.44 17.82
C LEU A 346 -13.40 7.49 16.96
N HIS A 347 -13.74 6.39 16.30
CA HIS A 347 -14.88 6.32 15.39
C HIS A 347 -16.23 6.32 16.10
N GLY A 348 -16.28 6.04 17.40
CA GLY A 348 -17.43 6.20 18.28
C GLY A 348 -17.54 7.55 18.95
N GLY A 349 -16.66 8.52 18.62
CA GLY A 349 -16.74 9.91 19.07
C GLY A 349 -16.10 10.22 20.43
N ALA A 350 -15.41 9.28 21.09
CA ALA A 350 -14.78 9.50 22.40
C ALA A 350 -13.78 10.66 22.42
N PHE A 351 -13.16 10.99 21.29
CA PHE A 351 -12.13 12.03 21.20
C PHE A 351 -12.61 13.31 20.46
N GLY A 352 -13.92 13.47 20.27
CA GLY A 352 -14.53 14.59 19.52
C GLY A 352 -14.48 14.37 18.01
N ASP A 353 -14.84 15.41 17.24
CA ASP A 353 -15.19 15.31 15.82
C ASP A 353 -14.01 15.33 14.83
N ARG A 354 -12.75 15.33 15.30
CA ARG A 354 -11.58 15.44 14.44
C ARG A 354 -10.74 14.17 14.44
N ALA A 355 -10.76 13.44 13.34
CA ALA A 355 -9.96 12.22 13.17
C ALA A 355 -8.44 12.46 13.30
N SER A 356 -7.96 13.64 12.91
CA SER A 356 -6.55 14.02 13.03
C SER A 356 -6.13 14.42 14.46
N ARG A 357 -7.08 14.54 15.41
CA ARG A 357 -6.78 14.84 16.80
C ARG A 357 -5.95 13.72 17.42
N ARG A 358 -4.91 14.10 18.13
CA ARG A 358 -4.13 13.19 18.98
C ARG A 358 -4.62 13.31 20.42
N PRO A 359 -5.43 12.37 20.91
CA PRO A 359 -5.88 12.38 22.30
C PRO A 359 -4.70 12.19 23.26
N SER A 360 -4.85 12.67 24.50
CA SER A 360 -3.87 12.44 25.55
C SER A 360 -3.81 10.96 25.94
N LYS A 361 -2.76 10.58 26.69
CA LYS A 361 -2.64 9.21 27.17
C LYS A 361 -3.81 8.85 28.09
N GLU A 362 -4.20 9.75 28.97
CA GLU A 362 -5.29 9.61 29.91
C GLU A 362 -6.64 9.40 29.20
N GLU A 363 -6.90 10.14 28.11
CA GLU A 363 -8.09 9.96 27.28
C GLU A 363 -8.13 8.59 26.60
N ILE A 364 -6.97 8.11 26.10
CA ILE A 364 -6.87 6.79 25.43
C ILE A 364 -7.10 5.67 26.44
N GLU A 365 -6.50 5.76 27.65
CA GLU A 365 -6.53 4.72 28.67
C GLU A 365 -7.84 4.70 29.48
N LYS A 366 -8.65 5.76 29.41
CA LYS A 366 -9.96 5.80 30.06
C LYS A 366 -10.91 4.82 29.39
N GLU A 367 -11.51 3.89 30.16
CA GLU A 367 -12.54 3.00 29.64
C GLU A 367 -13.75 3.77 29.08
N ASP A 368 -14.19 3.40 27.88
CA ASP A 368 -15.40 3.94 27.23
C ASP A 368 -16.04 2.88 26.32
N VAL A 369 -16.74 1.95 26.95
CA VAL A 369 -17.43 0.84 26.25
C VAL A 369 -18.52 1.37 25.32
N ALA A 370 -19.17 2.51 25.65
CA ALA A 370 -20.22 3.08 24.82
C ALA A 370 -19.66 3.60 23.50
N ALA A 371 -18.54 4.33 23.54
CA ALA A 371 -17.86 4.78 22.33
C ALA A 371 -17.26 3.61 21.54
N VAL A 372 -16.68 2.62 22.19
CA VAL A 372 -16.19 1.40 21.52
C VAL A 372 -17.33 0.70 20.77
N LYS A 373 -18.50 0.56 21.39
CA LYS A 373 -19.69 -0.04 20.78
C LYS A 373 -20.13 0.76 19.55
N ALA A 374 -20.28 2.06 19.68
CA ALA A 374 -20.71 2.94 18.58
C ALA A 374 -19.73 2.87 17.38
N GLY A 375 -18.42 2.86 17.65
CA GLY A 375 -17.39 2.70 16.61
C GLY A 375 -17.41 1.32 15.97
N ALA A 376 -17.61 0.25 16.74
CA ALA A 376 -17.66 -1.11 16.23
C ALA A 376 -18.94 -1.38 15.39
N GLU A 377 -20.09 -0.91 15.84
CA GLU A 377 -21.39 -1.07 15.13
C GLU A 377 -21.46 -0.21 13.85
N SER A 378 -20.62 0.81 13.73
CA SER A 378 -20.56 1.66 12.52
C SER A 378 -19.34 1.33 11.66
N ASN A 379 -18.13 1.71 12.12
CA ASN A 379 -16.91 1.64 11.32
C ASN A 379 -16.44 0.20 11.06
N LEU A 380 -16.33 -0.63 12.12
CA LEU A 380 -15.88 -2.02 11.96
C LEU A 380 -16.90 -2.84 11.16
N ASP A 381 -18.20 -2.72 11.46
CA ASP A 381 -19.27 -3.40 10.71
C ASP A 381 -19.16 -3.12 9.21
N ARG A 382 -19.02 -1.84 8.83
CA ARG A 382 -18.89 -1.45 7.43
C ARG A 382 -17.64 -2.04 6.77
N HIS A 383 -16.49 -2.05 7.44
CA HIS A 383 -15.27 -2.66 6.92
C HIS A 383 -15.39 -4.16 6.71
N ILE A 384 -16.03 -4.89 7.64
CA ILE A 384 -16.27 -6.34 7.51
C ILE A 384 -17.17 -6.60 6.31
N ARG A 385 -18.30 -5.89 6.19
CA ARG A 385 -19.25 -6.04 5.08
C ARG A 385 -18.61 -5.72 3.73
N ASN A 386 -17.79 -4.67 3.65
CA ASN A 386 -17.08 -4.32 2.42
C ASN A 386 -16.21 -5.47 1.92
N MET A 387 -15.51 -6.20 2.79
CA MET A 387 -14.68 -7.33 2.37
C MET A 387 -15.52 -8.57 2.04
N ALA A 388 -16.59 -8.81 2.78
CA ALA A 388 -17.55 -9.88 2.50
C ALA A 388 -18.24 -9.71 1.13
N GLU A 389 -18.42 -8.47 0.66
CA GLU A 389 -19.00 -8.17 -0.65
C GLU A 389 -18.15 -8.71 -1.81
N PHE A 390 -16.82 -8.79 -1.62
CA PHE A 390 -15.92 -9.45 -2.58
C PHE A 390 -15.94 -10.99 -2.50
N GLY A 391 -16.76 -11.56 -1.60
CA GLY A 391 -16.84 -13.01 -1.37
C GLY A 391 -15.77 -13.55 -0.42
N MET A 392 -15.02 -12.68 0.26
CA MET A 392 -13.88 -13.07 1.10
C MET A 392 -14.31 -13.39 2.54
N PRO A 393 -13.81 -14.49 3.15
CA PRO A 393 -13.94 -14.69 4.58
C PRO A 393 -13.11 -13.65 5.34
N VAL A 394 -13.67 -13.07 6.40
CA VAL A 394 -13.03 -12.04 7.21
C VAL A 394 -12.74 -12.59 8.61
N VAL A 395 -11.46 -12.67 8.97
CA VAL A 395 -11.01 -12.96 10.33
C VAL A 395 -10.59 -11.64 10.98
N VAL A 396 -11.21 -11.30 12.11
CA VAL A 396 -10.91 -10.05 12.82
C VAL A 396 -9.79 -10.29 13.84
N SER A 397 -8.73 -9.48 13.72
CA SER A 397 -7.61 -9.43 14.66
C SER A 397 -7.78 -8.21 15.57
N VAL A 398 -8.17 -8.43 16.82
CA VAL A 398 -8.24 -7.38 17.84
C VAL A 398 -6.84 -7.24 18.47
N ASN A 399 -6.13 -6.19 18.07
CA ASN A 399 -4.76 -5.92 18.54
C ASN A 399 -4.82 -5.28 19.94
N ARG A 400 -4.55 -6.08 20.96
CA ARG A 400 -4.66 -5.73 22.38
C ARG A 400 -3.47 -4.89 22.83
N PHE A 401 -3.77 -3.79 23.54
CA PHE A 401 -2.81 -2.98 24.28
C PHE A 401 -2.99 -3.20 25.79
N ALA A 402 -1.95 -2.92 26.57
CA ALA A 402 -1.98 -3.12 28.03
C ALA A 402 -3.01 -2.25 28.78
N SER A 403 -3.46 -1.17 28.15
CA SER A 403 -4.49 -0.27 28.68
C SER A 403 -5.93 -0.68 28.36
N ASP A 404 -6.11 -1.65 27.45
CA ASP A 404 -7.44 -2.05 27.00
C ASP A 404 -8.13 -2.89 28.06
N THR A 405 -9.39 -2.59 28.39
CA THR A 405 -10.17 -3.32 29.36
C THR A 405 -10.85 -4.53 28.72
N ASP A 406 -11.11 -5.56 29.52
CA ASP A 406 -11.81 -6.75 29.03
C ASP A 406 -13.25 -6.43 28.58
N ALA A 407 -13.90 -5.43 29.15
CA ALA A 407 -15.22 -4.97 28.73
C ALA A 407 -15.19 -4.37 27.30
N GLU A 408 -14.20 -3.53 27.00
CA GLU A 408 -14.00 -2.94 25.68
C GLU A 408 -13.64 -4.00 24.62
N LEU A 409 -12.75 -4.93 24.97
CA LEU A 409 -12.35 -6.04 24.10
C LEU A 409 -13.53 -6.97 23.77
N ASN A 410 -14.31 -7.37 24.76
CA ASN A 410 -15.49 -8.21 24.58
C ASN A 410 -16.55 -7.52 23.71
N CYS A 411 -16.76 -6.23 23.90
CA CYS A 411 -17.66 -5.43 23.06
C CYS A 411 -17.25 -5.50 21.57
N ILE A 412 -15.97 -5.32 21.23
CA ILE A 412 -15.49 -5.44 19.85
C ILE A 412 -15.72 -6.86 19.30
N ILE A 413 -15.44 -7.90 20.11
CA ILE A 413 -15.61 -9.31 19.72
C ILE A 413 -17.07 -9.59 19.37
N GLU A 414 -18.00 -9.18 20.24
CA GLU A 414 -19.44 -9.37 20.02
C GLU A 414 -19.94 -8.65 18.77
N CYS A 415 -19.58 -7.37 18.61
CA CYS A 415 -19.96 -6.59 17.42
C CYS A 415 -19.38 -7.20 16.14
N ALA A 416 -18.10 -7.59 16.12
CA ALA A 416 -17.48 -8.19 14.95
C ALA A 416 -18.15 -9.52 14.52
N ARG A 417 -18.53 -10.35 15.49
CA ARG A 417 -19.29 -11.59 15.22
C ARG A 417 -20.68 -11.28 14.65
N ALA A 418 -21.37 -10.30 15.23
CA ALA A 418 -22.67 -9.84 14.73
C ALA A 418 -22.60 -9.27 13.31
N SER A 419 -21.47 -8.64 12.93
CA SER A 419 -21.19 -8.12 11.58
C SER A 419 -20.88 -9.20 10.54
N GLY A 420 -20.74 -10.49 10.96
CA GLY A 420 -20.48 -11.61 10.06
C GLY A 420 -19.00 -11.96 9.87
N ALA A 421 -18.14 -11.58 10.82
CA ALA A 421 -16.75 -12.07 10.82
C ALA A 421 -16.73 -13.61 10.95
N SER A 422 -15.89 -14.27 10.15
CA SER A 422 -15.73 -15.73 10.18
C SER A 422 -15.14 -16.20 11.52
N GLU A 423 -14.24 -15.42 12.09
CA GLU A 423 -13.70 -15.63 13.43
C GLU A 423 -13.15 -14.30 13.98
N VAL A 424 -13.04 -14.20 15.31
CA VAL A 424 -12.50 -13.01 16.00
C VAL A 424 -11.47 -13.45 17.04
N CYS A 425 -10.24 -12.95 16.90
CA CYS A 425 -9.11 -13.33 17.74
C CYS A 425 -8.48 -12.12 18.43
N LEU A 426 -8.21 -12.23 19.74
CA LEU A 426 -7.32 -11.31 20.44
C LEU A 426 -5.88 -11.61 20.05
N THR A 427 -5.10 -10.58 19.77
CA THR A 427 -3.69 -10.69 19.36
C THR A 427 -2.79 -9.80 20.21
N GLU A 428 -1.62 -10.33 20.56
CA GLU A 428 -0.56 -9.63 21.31
C GLU A 428 0.80 -9.77 20.60
N VAL A 429 0.78 -9.79 19.26
CA VAL A 429 1.98 -10.08 18.44
C VAL A 429 3.09 -9.04 18.62
N HIS A 430 2.75 -7.78 18.93
CA HIS A 430 3.76 -6.77 19.24
C HIS A 430 4.58 -7.13 20.48
N ALA A 431 3.94 -7.62 21.51
CA ALA A 431 4.60 -7.96 22.79
C ALA A 431 5.21 -9.37 22.80
N LYS A 432 4.60 -10.33 22.10
CA LYS A 432 4.88 -11.77 22.23
C LYS A 432 5.29 -12.45 20.91
N GLY A 433 5.45 -11.70 19.81
CA GLY A 433 5.78 -12.26 18.50
C GLY A 433 4.76 -13.31 18.05
N GLY A 434 5.22 -14.38 17.41
CA GLY A 434 4.38 -15.46 16.92
C GLY A 434 3.54 -16.16 18.01
N HIS A 435 3.99 -16.19 19.27
CA HIS A 435 3.17 -16.72 20.37
C HIS A 435 1.88 -15.92 20.57
N GLY A 436 1.95 -14.59 20.43
CA GLY A 436 0.80 -13.69 20.57
C GLY A 436 -0.22 -13.79 19.45
N GLY A 437 0.10 -14.50 18.35
CA GLY A 437 -0.75 -14.68 17.17
C GLY A 437 -1.28 -16.09 16.96
N ALA A 438 -1.01 -17.05 17.85
CA ALA A 438 -1.31 -18.47 17.61
C ALA A 438 -2.80 -18.77 17.36
N ALA A 439 -3.71 -18.08 18.05
CA ALA A 439 -5.15 -18.21 17.82
C ALA A 439 -5.53 -17.67 16.44
N LEU A 440 -5.02 -16.48 16.07
CA LEU A 440 -5.23 -15.88 14.75
C LEU A 440 -4.72 -16.80 13.63
N ALA A 441 -3.54 -17.40 13.80
CA ALA A 441 -2.96 -18.30 12.79
C ALA A 441 -3.86 -19.51 12.54
N LYS A 442 -4.41 -20.13 13.59
CA LYS A 442 -5.35 -21.26 13.47
C LYS A 442 -6.65 -20.85 12.76
N ALA A 443 -7.22 -19.72 13.15
CA ALA A 443 -8.44 -19.18 12.56
C ALA A 443 -8.25 -18.88 11.05
N VAL A 444 -7.12 -18.28 10.67
CA VAL A 444 -6.79 -17.97 9.28
C VAL A 444 -6.59 -19.25 8.46
N VAL A 445 -5.91 -20.26 8.99
CA VAL A 445 -5.76 -21.57 8.31
C VAL A 445 -7.13 -22.20 8.04
N SER A 446 -8.02 -22.24 9.04
CA SER A 446 -9.38 -22.76 8.86
C SER A 446 -10.16 -21.95 7.81
N ALA A 447 -10.15 -20.63 7.92
CA ALA A 447 -10.88 -19.75 6.99
C ALA A 447 -10.42 -19.93 5.53
N CYS A 448 -9.09 -20.06 5.29
CA CYS A 448 -8.56 -20.33 3.96
C CYS A 448 -9.03 -21.71 3.43
N GLN A 449 -8.95 -22.76 4.26
CA GLN A 449 -9.37 -24.12 3.89
C GLN A 449 -10.86 -24.19 3.57
N ASP A 450 -11.69 -23.57 4.41
CA ASP A 450 -13.15 -23.52 4.22
C ASP A 450 -13.53 -22.73 2.97
N HIS A 451 -12.83 -21.62 2.69
CA HIS A 451 -13.05 -20.81 1.50
C HIS A 451 -12.72 -21.61 0.22
N ILE A 452 -11.55 -22.24 0.21
CA ILE A 452 -11.11 -23.07 -0.93
C ILE A 452 -12.05 -24.26 -1.14
N ALA A 453 -12.41 -24.96 -0.06
CA ALA A 453 -13.32 -26.11 -0.11
C ALA A 453 -14.74 -25.72 -0.60
N ALA A 454 -15.20 -24.53 -0.22
CA ALA A 454 -16.49 -24.00 -0.66
C ALA A 454 -16.50 -23.55 -2.14
N GLY A 455 -15.31 -23.39 -2.76
CA GLY A 455 -15.17 -22.95 -4.15
C GLY A 455 -15.82 -21.59 -4.42
N ARG A 456 -15.86 -20.70 -3.42
CA ARG A 456 -16.49 -19.39 -3.55
C ARG A 456 -15.67 -18.51 -4.48
N PRO A 457 -16.27 -17.95 -5.55
CA PRO A 457 -15.53 -17.09 -6.47
C PRO A 457 -15.26 -15.73 -5.83
N PHE A 458 -14.14 -15.14 -6.19
CA PHE A 458 -13.91 -13.71 -6.02
C PHE A 458 -14.88 -12.92 -6.91
N THR A 459 -15.57 -11.95 -6.34
CA THR A 459 -16.58 -11.15 -7.04
C THR A 459 -16.15 -9.67 -7.04
N PRO A 460 -15.51 -9.16 -8.11
CA PRO A 460 -15.20 -7.75 -8.23
C PRO A 460 -16.49 -6.94 -8.42
N LEU A 461 -16.51 -5.68 -7.96
CA LEU A 461 -17.66 -4.79 -8.13
C LEU A 461 -17.90 -4.37 -9.59
N PHE A 462 -16.90 -4.52 -10.44
CA PHE A 462 -16.94 -4.19 -11.86
C PHE A 462 -15.90 -5.00 -12.63
N ASN A 463 -16.08 -5.09 -13.93
CA ASN A 463 -15.09 -5.69 -14.84
C ASN A 463 -14.19 -4.62 -15.49
N ASN A 464 -13.20 -5.06 -16.27
CA ASN A 464 -12.25 -4.15 -16.91
C ASN A 464 -12.90 -3.23 -17.96
N ASP A 465 -14.00 -3.67 -18.61
CA ASP A 465 -14.68 -2.92 -19.67
C ASP A 465 -15.66 -1.87 -19.14
N THR A 466 -15.93 -1.87 -17.84
CA THR A 466 -16.78 -0.86 -17.18
C THR A 466 -16.17 0.53 -17.36
N PRO A 467 -16.94 1.57 -17.75
CA PRO A 467 -16.46 2.94 -17.86
C PRO A 467 -15.90 3.48 -16.54
N ILE A 468 -14.94 4.39 -16.65
CA ILE A 468 -14.23 5.00 -15.49
C ILE A 468 -15.20 5.59 -14.46
N GLU A 469 -16.16 6.40 -14.93
CA GLU A 469 -17.14 7.07 -14.05
C GLU A 469 -18.06 6.08 -13.34
N GLU A 470 -18.39 4.97 -13.98
CA GLU A 470 -19.19 3.93 -13.36
C GLU A 470 -18.39 3.14 -12.32
N LYS A 471 -17.09 2.86 -12.59
CA LYS A 471 -16.18 2.28 -11.59
C LYS A 471 -16.09 3.16 -10.36
N ALA A 472 -15.87 4.47 -10.56
CA ALA A 472 -15.79 5.45 -9.48
C ALA A 472 -17.10 5.52 -8.67
N LEU A 473 -18.26 5.53 -9.35
CA LEU A 473 -19.57 5.52 -8.72
C LEU A 473 -19.78 4.26 -7.88
N ARG A 474 -19.45 3.08 -8.40
CA ARG A 474 -19.58 1.81 -7.66
C ARG A 474 -18.70 1.76 -6.42
N VAL A 475 -17.45 2.21 -6.50
CA VAL A 475 -16.57 2.32 -5.32
C VAL A 475 -17.16 3.30 -4.30
N ALA A 476 -17.59 4.49 -4.74
CA ALA A 476 -18.16 5.50 -3.86
C ALA A 476 -19.42 4.99 -3.14
N THR A 477 -20.34 4.34 -3.86
CA THR A 477 -21.63 3.91 -3.29
C THR A 477 -21.50 2.61 -2.49
N ARG A 478 -20.79 1.60 -3.00
CA ARG A 478 -20.72 0.27 -2.39
C ARG A 478 -19.71 0.21 -1.24
N ILE A 479 -18.51 0.78 -1.43
CA ILE A 479 -17.44 0.74 -0.42
C ILE A 479 -17.55 1.90 0.56
N TYR A 480 -17.69 3.13 0.05
CA TYR A 480 -17.70 4.31 0.94
C TYR A 480 -19.07 4.63 1.55
N GLY A 481 -20.15 4.14 0.95
CA GLY A 481 -21.51 4.42 1.41
C GLY A 481 -22.00 5.81 1.04
N ALA A 482 -21.42 6.42 0.03
CA ALA A 482 -21.88 7.68 -0.54
C ALA A 482 -23.19 7.51 -1.31
N ASP A 483 -23.97 8.58 -1.43
CA ASP A 483 -25.16 8.61 -2.26
C ASP A 483 -24.83 8.72 -3.76
N GLY A 484 -23.61 9.18 -4.08
CA GLY A 484 -23.14 9.34 -5.46
C GLY A 484 -21.76 9.96 -5.55
N ILE A 485 -21.43 10.40 -6.77
CA ILE A 485 -20.21 11.18 -7.08
C ILE A 485 -20.61 12.52 -7.69
N ASN A 486 -19.84 13.57 -7.39
CA ASN A 486 -20.00 14.90 -7.98
C ASN A 486 -18.74 15.24 -8.80
N ILE A 487 -18.81 15.15 -10.12
CA ILE A 487 -17.68 15.43 -11.01
C ILE A 487 -17.61 16.94 -11.31
N HIS A 488 -16.55 17.59 -10.82
CA HIS A 488 -16.34 19.01 -11.06
C HIS A 488 -16.00 19.29 -12.54
N ALA A 489 -16.33 20.49 -13.03
CA ALA A 489 -16.13 20.86 -14.44
C ALA A 489 -14.68 20.69 -14.95
N LYS A 490 -13.66 20.86 -14.10
CA LYS A 490 -12.26 20.58 -14.47
C LYS A 490 -12.06 19.08 -14.71
N ALA A 491 -12.54 18.26 -13.78
CA ALA A 491 -12.42 16.80 -13.85
C ALA A 491 -13.18 16.23 -15.05
N ASP A 492 -14.38 16.75 -15.35
CA ASP A 492 -15.13 16.31 -16.53
C ASP A 492 -14.36 16.56 -17.82
N ARG A 493 -13.79 17.77 -18.00
CA ARG A 493 -12.96 18.05 -19.18
C ARG A 493 -11.76 17.10 -19.30
N GLN A 494 -11.10 16.79 -18.18
CA GLN A 494 -9.99 15.83 -18.15
C GLN A 494 -10.46 14.41 -18.51
N LEU A 495 -11.62 13.98 -17.98
CA LEU A 495 -12.21 12.68 -18.30
C LEU A 495 -12.53 12.56 -19.80
N GLN A 496 -13.16 13.58 -20.40
CA GLN A 496 -13.44 13.59 -21.84
C GLN A 496 -12.16 13.53 -22.68
N GLN A 497 -11.12 14.24 -22.26
CA GLN A 497 -9.82 14.19 -22.92
C GLN A 497 -9.19 12.79 -22.82
N ILE A 498 -9.18 12.18 -21.63
CA ILE A 498 -8.67 10.83 -21.38
C ILE A 498 -9.42 9.80 -22.23
N LYS A 499 -10.74 9.92 -22.32
CA LYS A 499 -11.57 9.08 -23.20
C LYS A 499 -11.22 9.26 -24.68
N SER A 500 -10.98 10.49 -25.13
CA SER A 500 -10.59 10.79 -26.52
C SER A 500 -9.23 10.16 -26.88
N TRP A 501 -8.36 9.92 -25.90
CA TRP A 501 -7.09 9.21 -26.07
C TRP A 501 -7.20 7.68 -26.03
N GLY A 502 -8.41 7.13 -25.84
CA GLY A 502 -8.65 5.70 -25.79
C GLY A 502 -8.51 5.07 -24.41
N TYR A 503 -8.41 5.86 -23.34
CA TYR A 503 -8.20 5.37 -21.97
C TYR A 503 -9.49 5.35 -21.11
N GLY A 504 -10.66 5.21 -21.73
CA GLY A 504 -11.97 5.28 -21.05
C GLY A 504 -12.30 4.15 -20.08
N ASN A 505 -11.54 3.06 -20.06
CA ASN A 505 -11.82 1.85 -19.28
C ASN A 505 -10.70 1.48 -18.29
N LEU A 506 -9.78 2.41 -17.99
CA LEU A 506 -8.68 2.14 -17.04
C LEU A 506 -9.21 1.80 -15.64
N PRO A 507 -8.48 0.99 -14.85
CA PRO A 507 -8.72 0.84 -13.43
C PRO A 507 -8.74 2.19 -12.72
N VAL A 508 -9.58 2.33 -11.70
CA VAL A 508 -9.74 3.57 -10.94
C VAL A 508 -9.06 3.44 -9.57
N CYS A 509 -8.20 4.39 -9.26
CA CYS A 509 -7.56 4.53 -7.97
C CYS A 509 -8.12 5.77 -7.26
N MET A 510 -9.04 5.58 -6.31
CA MET A 510 -9.66 6.69 -5.58
C MET A 510 -8.72 7.23 -4.51
N ALA A 511 -8.32 8.51 -4.63
CA ALA A 511 -7.54 9.21 -3.62
C ALA A 511 -8.45 10.04 -2.72
N LYS A 512 -8.46 9.75 -1.42
CA LYS A 512 -9.25 10.45 -0.39
C LYS A 512 -8.53 10.41 0.95
N THR A 513 -9.11 11.02 1.98
CA THR A 513 -8.61 10.88 3.34
C THR A 513 -8.64 9.42 3.80
N GLN A 514 -7.64 9.00 4.57
CA GLN A 514 -7.59 7.66 5.17
C GLN A 514 -8.43 7.55 6.44
N TYR A 515 -8.88 8.67 7.01
CA TYR A 515 -9.52 8.71 8.32
C TYR A 515 -11.04 8.51 8.31
N SER A 516 -11.66 8.49 7.14
CA SER A 516 -13.11 8.35 6.97
C SER A 516 -13.43 7.53 5.73
N PHE A 517 -14.60 6.93 5.67
CA PHE A 517 -15.16 6.42 4.41
C PHE A 517 -15.45 7.55 3.41
N SER A 518 -15.78 8.75 3.90
CA SER A 518 -16.04 9.91 3.06
C SER A 518 -14.77 10.61 2.58
N HIS A 519 -14.94 11.70 1.86
CA HIS A 519 -13.88 12.64 1.50
C HIS A 519 -13.52 13.60 2.65
N ASP A 520 -14.37 13.75 3.66
CA ASP A 520 -14.13 14.60 4.84
C ASP A 520 -13.59 13.75 6.00
N ALA A 521 -12.40 14.08 6.46
CA ALA A 521 -11.75 13.38 7.57
C ALA A 521 -12.49 13.51 8.91
N ASN A 522 -13.40 14.49 9.05
CA ASN A 522 -14.15 14.71 10.28
C ASN A 522 -15.47 13.90 10.35
N LEU A 523 -15.86 13.25 9.27
CA LEU A 523 -17.03 12.36 9.27
C LEU A 523 -16.60 10.97 9.76
N LEU A 524 -16.69 10.74 11.06
CA LEU A 524 -16.27 9.51 11.73
C LEU A 524 -17.31 8.38 11.60
N GLY A 525 -16.95 7.17 12.02
CA GLY A 525 -17.84 6.01 11.97
C GLY A 525 -18.11 5.51 10.56
N ALA A 526 -19.37 5.37 10.18
CA ALA A 526 -19.85 5.04 8.83
C ALA A 526 -20.80 6.13 8.34
N PRO A 527 -20.28 7.25 7.81
CA PRO A 527 -21.11 8.37 7.38
C PRO A 527 -22.03 7.99 6.22
N SER A 528 -23.17 8.70 6.12
CA SER A 528 -24.16 8.60 5.05
C SER A 528 -24.63 10.01 4.64
N GLY A 529 -25.39 10.14 3.56
CA GLY A 529 -25.91 11.42 3.12
C GLY A 529 -24.84 12.34 2.51
N PHE A 530 -23.83 11.79 1.84
CA PHE A 530 -22.77 12.56 1.20
C PHE A 530 -22.50 12.08 -0.22
N GLU A 531 -22.03 12.98 -1.06
CA GLU A 531 -21.45 12.65 -2.37
C GLU A 531 -19.92 12.78 -2.33
N VAL A 532 -19.22 11.98 -3.13
CA VAL A 532 -17.77 12.08 -3.27
C VAL A 532 -17.42 13.10 -4.35
N PRO A 533 -16.80 14.26 -4.02
CA PRO A 533 -16.42 15.26 -5.00
C PRO A 533 -15.22 14.79 -5.82
N ILE A 534 -15.36 14.73 -7.14
CA ILE A 534 -14.29 14.41 -8.10
C ILE A 534 -13.73 15.72 -8.65
N ARG A 535 -12.52 16.09 -8.23
CA ARG A 535 -11.87 17.35 -8.60
C ARG A 535 -10.96 17.25 -9.78
N GLU A 536 -10.30 16.11 -9.93
CA GLU A 536 -9.29 15.90 -10.95
C GLU A 536 -9.20 14.43 -11.34
N PHE A 537 -8.95 14.18 -12.63
CA PHE A 537 -8.52 12.89 -13.16
C PHE A 537 -7.10 12.99 -13.68
N ARG A 538 -6.22 12.06 -13.29
CA ARG A 538 -4.85 11.95 -13.80
C ARG A 538 -4.60 10.53 -14.31
N LEU A 539 -3.95 10.40 -15.45
CA LEU A 539 -3.41 9.13 -15.90
C LEU A 539 -2.22 8.75 -15.01
N ASN A 540 -2.15 7.50 -14.60
CA ASN A 540 -1.05 6.97 -13.81
C ASN A 540 -0.94 5.45 -14.01
N SER A 541 0.11 4.97 -14.68
CA SER A 541 0.48 3.54 -14.77
C SER A 541 -0.59 2.61 -15.34
N GLY A 542 -1.42 3.08 -16.25
CA GLY A 542 -2.56 2.30 -16.73
C GLY A 542 -3.69 2.21 -15.69
N CYS A 543 -3.67 3.06 -14.68
CA CYS A 543 -4.76 3.36 -13.76
C CYS A 543 -5.12 4.84 -13.89
N LEU A 544 -6.34 5.20 -13.56
CA LEU A 544 -6.74 6.59 -13.44
C LEU A 544 -6.69 7.00 -11.97
N LEU A 545 -5.78 7.91 -11.65
CA LEU A 545 -5.73 8.53 -10.34
C LEU A 545 -6.81 9.63 -10.26
N TYR A 546 -7.56 9.58 -9.17
CA TYR A 546 -8.61 10.51 -8.88
C TYR A 546 -8.32 11.23 -7.56
N THR A 547 -8.49 12.54 -7.50
CA THR A 547 -8.18 13.33 -6.31
C THR A 547 -9.42 14.00 -5.72
N SER A 548 -9.59 13.85 -4.40
CA SER A 548 -10.42 14.70 -3.54
C SER A 548 -9.53 15.63 -2.71
N ASP A 549 -10.12 16.60 -1.99
CA ASP A 549 -9.40 17.57 -1.14
C ASP A 549 -8.37 16.98 -0.18
N ALA A 550 -8.60 15.77 0.26
CA ALA A 550 -7.76 15.12 1.25
C ALA A 550 -6.40 14.62 0.72
N ALA A 551 -6.22 14.52 -0.60
CA ALA A 551 -4.91 14.19 -1.18
C ALA A 551 -3.89 15.30 -0.93
N ASP A 552 -4.33 16.56 -0.81
CA ASP A 552 -3.47 17.70 -0.50
C ASP A 552 -3.00 17.75 0.97
N GLU A 553 -3.68 17.10 1.90
CA GLU A 553 -3.25 17.06 3.31
C GLU A 553 -1.97 16.23 3.51
N TRP A 554 -1.72 15.21 2.68
CA TRP A 554 -0.48 14.43 2.72
C TRP A 554 0.72 15.20 2.15
N LEU A 555 0.46 16.15 1.30
CA LEU A 555 1.46 17.11 0.86
C LEU A 555 1.73 18.19 1.92
N ARG A 556 0.96 18.24 3.02
CA ARG A 556 1.08 19.24 4.10
C ARG A 556 1.90 18.79 5.31
N VAL A 557 2.58 17.66 5.27
CA VAL A 557 3.46 17.22 6.37
C VAL A 557 4.92 17.50 6.03
#